data_56acd3639eb7ddd56ec70379c4086147
#
_entry.id   56acd3639eb7ddd56ec70379c4086147
#
_cell.length_a   1.000
_cell.length_b   1.000
_cell.length_c   1.000
_cell.angle_alpha   90.00
_cell.angle_beta   90.00
_cell.angle_gamma   90.00
#
_symmetry.space_group_name_H-M   'P 1'
#
loop_
_entity.id
_entity.type
_entity.pdbx_description
1 polymer ?
#
loop_
_entity_poly.entity_id
_entity_poly.type
_entity_poly.pdbx_seq_one_letter_code
_entity_poly.pdbx_strand_id
1 'polypeptide(L)'
;MHTKSPEEILFKTFGYSDFRDEQKEIIDTVVSGNDALILMPTGSGKSLCYQIPSLVRKGVGIVISPLIALMDNQVSSLRHLGINAAYINSSLSWSEQQNIENKLKKGEVDILYVAPERMVKEEFLKLVNELNNTVGLALFAIDEAHCVSEWGHDFRPEYRQLSILKDRFPNIPRIALTATADKATRKEIVDRLRLEKSKIFISSFDRKNISYHLHFKDKARQQLLKFIKTKYINDSGIVYCLSRKKVEQTAEFLQSNGLNAMPYHAGLSSEIRNINQKKFLHSEESSIMVATIAFGMGIDKPDVRFVAHMDLPKSMEGYYQETGRCGRDGLPATAIMFYGLGDLVNLKRFIESSDKSEERKRVESQKLNALLGFCESIDCRRKIILNYFDEKYSGSCGNCDNCINPPKKWEGHIAAQKALSCVARTGQLFGVMHLIDVLLGNSTPRTQQHQHEQIKTWGVGDEYDKKKWGSIFRQLVANGYLHADISNYGSLKLTAKSRKISDVTEVCFREDVNHSEKYESNKVSNSGSQARITNESFREELELAKEQPLWDILREWRSKTAKKSDMPAFVIFHDRTLAEIVNKEPKSLSELNEISGIGQNKLELYGAQLLTILN
;
A
#
# COMPACT_ATOMS: atom_id res chain seq x y z
N MET A 1 24.13 34.65 7.44
CA MET A 1 23.54 33.45 8.03
C MET A 1 23.99 32.26 7.19
N HIS A 2 24.80 31.35 7.77
CA HIS A 2 25.20 30.12 7.07
C HIS A 2 23.94 29.30 6.81
N THR A 3 23.57 29.10 5.56
CA THR A 3 22.52 28.15 5.15
C THR A 3 23.03 26.76 5.54
N LYS A 4 22.32 26.07 6.43
CA LYS A 4 22.64 24.68 6.81
C LYS A 4 22.64 23.80 5.55
N SER A 5 23.62 22.92 5.41
CA SER A 5 23.63 21.98 4.28
C SER A 5 22.54 20.91 4.44
N PRO A 6 22.07 20.28 3.35
CA PRO A 6 21.15 19.15 3.44
C PRO A 6 21.65 18.02 4.35
N GLU A 7 22.95 17.71 4.31
CA GLU A 7 23.60 16.69 5.14
C GLU A 7 23.58 17.07 6.62
N GLU A 8 23.83 18.36 6.91
CA GLU A 8 23.79 18.85 8.28
C GLU A 8 22.39 18.74 8.89
N ILE A 9 21.34 19.04 8.13
CA ILE A 9 19.95 18.87 8.55
C ILE A 9 19.60 17.40 8.70
N LEU A 10 20.02 16.54 7.76
CA LEU A 10 19.81 15.10 7.82
C LEU A 10 20.36 14.53 9.12
N PHE A 11 21.60 14.90 9.47
CA PHE A 11 22.26 14.41 10.68
C PHE A 11 21.70 15.04 11.95
N LYS A 12 21.71 16.37 12.05
CA LYS A 12 21.34 17.07 13.29
C LYS A 12 19.87 16.97 13.64
N THR A 13 18.99 17.04 12.63
CA THR A 13 17.54 17.08 12.87
C THR A 13 16.94 15.69 12.81
N PHE A 14 17.26 14.89 11.78
CA PHE A 14 16.65 13.58 11.58
C PHE A 14 17.46 12.41 12.17
N GLY A 15 18.75 12.63 12.51
CA GLY A 15 19.63 11.62 13.11
C GLY A 15 20.11 10.55 12.14
N TYR A 16 20.20 10.85 10.85
CA TYR A 16 20.70 9.92 9.83
C TYR A 16 22.04 10.42 9.27
N SER A 17 23.01 9.50 9.12
CA SER A 17 24.34 9.81 8.57
C SER A 17 24.31 10.03 7.06
N ASP A 18 23.48 9.25 6.35
CA ASP A 18 23.52 9.18 4.89
C ASP A 18 22.15 9.23 4.26
N PHE A 19 22.07 9.83 3.09
CA PHE A 19 20.90 9.75 2.21
C PHE A 19 20.77 8.35 1.61
N ARG A 20 19.54 7.91 1.38
CA ARG A 20 19.25 6.65 0.70
C ARG A 20 19.08 6.87 -0.80
N ASP A 21 19.59 5.94 -1.58
CA ASP A 21 19.38 5.91 -3.05
C ASP A 21 19.55 7.31 -3.70
N GLU A 22 18.54 7.78 -4.42
CA GLU A 22 18.54 9.06 -5.14
C GLU A 22 18.12 10.27 -4.28
N GLN A 23 17.88 10.09 -2.95
CA GLN A 23 17.38 11.19 -2.10
C GLN A 23 18.25 12.45 -2.16
N LYS A 24 19.59 12.30 -2.14
CA LYS A 24 20.50 13.44 -2.21
C LYS A 24 20.30 14.24 -3.50
N GLU A 25 20.28 13.57 -4.63
CA GLU A 25 20.13 14.21 -5.94
C GLU A 25 18.77 14.90 -6.10
N ILE A 26 17.71 14.30 -5.56
CA ILE A 26 16.36 14.87 -5.49
C ILE A 26 16.38 16.17 -4.67
N ILE A 27 16.95 16.11 -3.47
CA ILE A 27 17.04 17.24 -2.54
C ILE A 27 17.84 18.38 -3.17
N ASP A 28 19.02 18.09 -3.74
CA ASP A 28 19.87 19.07 -4.39
C ASP A 28 19.16 19.73 -5.58
N THR A 29 18.37 18.97 -6.35
CA THR A 29 17.55 19.49 -7.46
C THR A 29 16.53 20.53 -6.97
N VAL A 30 15.82 20.25 -5.90
CA VAL A 30 14.81 21.15 -5.35
C VAL A 30 15.45 22.35 -4.63
N VAL A 31 16.54 22.12 -3.89
CA VAL A 31 17.31 23.21 -3.24
C VAL A 31 17.82 24.21 -4.25
N SER A 32 18.25 23.74 -5.44
CA SER A 32 18.70 24.58 -6.54
C SER A 32 17.56 25.32 -7.26
N GLY A 33 16.29 25.13 -6.86
CA GLY A 33 15.13 25.84 -7.41
C GLY A 33 14.48 25.18 -8.62
N ASN A 34 14.79 23.92 -8.89
CA ASN A 34 14.22 23.17 -10.01
C ASN A 34 13.01 22.33 -9.58
N ASP A 35 12.06 22.18 -10.52
CA ASP A 35 10.90 21.30 -10.33
C ASP A 35 11.34 19.81 -10.40
N ALA A 36 10.67 18.93 -9.63
CA ALA A 36 10.94 17.49 -9.64
C ALA A 36 9.64 16.67 -9.61
N LEU A 37 9.64 15.54 -10.32
CA LEU A 37 8.62 14.49 -10.19
C LEU A 37 9.29 13.23 -9.62
N ILE A 38 8.75 12.72 -8.52
CA ILE A 38 9.35 11.62 -7.75
C ILE A 38 8.39 10.45 -7.65
N LEU A 39 8.85 9.31 -8.12
CA LEU A 39 8.18 8.02 -7.95
C LEU A 39 9.04 7.15 -7.03
N MET A 40 8.60 6.98 -5.80
CA MET A 40 9.29 6.19 -4.79
C MET A 40 8.29 5.33 -4.02
N PRO A 41 8.58 4.07 -3.71
CA PRO A 41 7.68 3.21 -2.94
C PRO A 41 7.38 3.78 -1.55
N THR A 42 6.30 3.31 -0.92
CA THR A 42 6.02 3.64 0.48
C THR A 42 7.12 3.10 1.40
N GLY A 43 7.52 3.89 2.41
CA GLY A 43 8.60 3.52 3.34
C GLY A 43 10.02 3.80 2.83
N SER A 44 10.21 4.37 1.64
CA SER A 44 11.52 4.75 1.09
C SER A 44 12.04 6.11 1.59
N GLY A 45 11.29 6.82 2.43
CA GLY A 45 11.70 8.14 2.93
C GLY A 45 11.35 9.31 2.00
N LYS A 46 10.27 9.20 1.20
CA LYS A 46 9.77 10.28 0.32
C LYS A 46 9.63 11.64 1.02
N SER A 47 9.17 11.64 2.28
CA SER A 47 8.91 12.88 3.02
C SER A 47 10.18 13.73 3.21
N LEU A 48 11.35 13.10 3.39
CA LEU A 48 12.62 13.81 3.50
C LEU A 48 12.96 14.63 2.25
N CYS A 49 12.51 14.17 1.07
CA CYS A 49 12.76 14.83 -0.21
C CYS A 49 12.12 16.22 -0.33
N TYR A 50 11.11 16.54 0.48
CA TYR A 50 10.56 17.89 0.55
C TYR A 50 10.78 18.55 1.92
N GLN A 51 10.89 17.78 3.00
CA GLN A 51 11.13 18.33 4.34
C GLN A 51 12.50 19.00 4.44
N ILE A 52 13.56 18.33 3.99
CA ILE A 52 14.93 18.90 4.03
C ILE A 52 15.04 20.15 3.15
N PRO A 53 14.61 20.17 1.88
CA PRO A 53 14.62 21.41 1.08
C PRO A 53 13.81 22.55 1.69
N SER A 54 12.68 22.25 2.37
CA SER A 54 11.90 23.26 3.09
C SER A 54 12.69 23.94 4.21
N LEU A 55 13.62 23.21 4.85
CA LEU A 55 14.46 23.71 5.94
C LEU A 55 15.75 24.37 5.46
N VAL A 56 16.22 24.02 4.25
CA VAL A 56 17.42 24.62 3.63
C VAL A 56 17.11 25.94 2.96
N ARG A 57 15.99 26.01 2.22
CA ARG A 57 15.59 27.19 1.47
C ARG A 57 14.93 28.21 2.39
N LYS A 58 15.08 29.49 2.06
CA LYS A 58 14.42 30.57 2.81
C LYS A 58 12.89 30.57 2.58
N GLY A 59 12.13 30.71 3.65
CA GLY A 59 10.67 30.82 3.62
C GLY A 59 9.96 29.55 4.04
N VAL A 60 8.65 29.51 3.83
CA VAL A 60 7.78 28.43 4.25
C VAL A 60 7.67 27.36 3.16
N GLY A 61 7.90 26.08 3.50
CA GLY A 61 7.55 24.96 2.64
C GLY A 61 6.07 24.63 2.72
N ILE A 62 5.34 24.65 1.60
CA ILE A 62 3.91 24.33 1.56
C ILE A 62 3.71 22.93 1.00
N VAL A 63 3.14 22.03 1.82
CA VAL A 63 2.90 20.62 1.47
C VAL A 63 1.41 20.41 1.24
N ILE A 64 1.02 20.12 0.00
CA ILE A 64 -0.36 19.80 -0.37
C ILE A 64 -0.55 18.29 -0.19
N SER A 65 -1.40 17.89 0.75
CA SER A 65 -1.68 16.49 1.07
C SER A 65 -3.19 16.23 1.08
N PRO A 66 -3.65 15.07 0.58
CA PRO A 66 -5.10 14.82 0.44
C PRO A 66 -5.79 14.35 1.72
N LEU A 67 -5.05 14.17 2.82
CA LEU A 67 -5.53 13.45 4.00
C LEU A 67 -5.25 14.18 5.30
N ILE A 68 -6.32 14.53 6.02
CA ILE A 68 -6.27 15.22 7.31
C ILE A 68 -5.48 14.41 8.36
N ALA A 69 -5.74 13.11 8.48
CA ALA A 69 -5.08 12.25 9.45
C ALA A 69 -3.57 12.09 9.18
N LEU A 70 -3.15 12.12 7.90
CA LEU A 70 -1.73 12.10 7.54
C LEU A 70 -1.04 13.40 7.93
N MET A 71 -1.70 14.55 7.69
CA MET A 71 -1.16 15.85 8.05
C MET A 71 -0.87 15.94 9.56
N ASP A 72 -1.81 15.50 10.40
CA ASP A 72 -1.66 15.53 11.85
C ASP A 72 -0.46 14.68 12.31
N ASN A 73 -0.34 13.44 11.82
CA ASN A 73 0.78 12.55 12.13
C ASN A 73 2.13 13.15 11.67
N GLN A 74 2.20 13.71 10.46
CA GLN A 74 3.43 14.33 9.93
C GLN A 74 3.82 15.56 10.73
N VAL A 75 2.87 16.45 11.03
CA VAL A 75 3.11 17.67 11.81
C VAL A 75 3.54 17.32 13.23
N SER A 76 2.90 16.36 13.89
CA SER A 76 3.27 15.90 15.23
C SER A 76 4.70 15.34 15.24
N SER A 77 5.06 14.53 14.26
CA SER A 77 6.41 13.99 14.11
C SER A 77 7.47 15.07 13.89
N LEU A 78 7.17 16.07 13.04
CA LEU A 78 8.08 17.18 12.76
C LEU A 78 8.27 18.09 13.99
N ARG A 79 7.20 18.40 14.72
CA ARG A 79 7.30 19.16 15.97
C ARG A 79 8.14 18.46 17.01
N HIS A 80 8.04 17.12 17.07
CA HIS A 80 8.87 16.31 17.95
C HIS A 80 10.37 16.35 17.58
N LEU A 81 10.68 16.63 16.31
CA LEU A 81 12.05 16.86 15.85
C LEU A 81 12.50 18.32 16.00
N GLY A 82 11.70 19.18 16.65
CA GLY A 82 12.00 20.60 16.84
C GLY A 82 11.74 21.48 15.62
N ILE A 83 11.00 20.98 14.62
CA ILE A 83 10.62 21.73 13.41
C ILE A 83 9.26 22.41 13.64
N ASN A 84 9.17 23.70 13.33
CA ASN A 84 7.91 24.45 13.44
C ASN A 84 6.97 24.10 12.30
N ALA A 85 6.28 22.98 12.42
CA ALA A 85 5.30 22.52 11.45
C ALA A 85 3.86 22.84 11.88
N ALA A 86 3.00 23.16 10.91
CA ALA A 86 1.58 23.40 11.12
C ALA A 86 0.76 22.75 10.01
N TYR A 87 -0.55 22.60 10.24
CA TYR A 87 -1.49 22.23 9.17
C TYR A 87 -2.72 23.13 9.19
N ILE A 88 -3.32 23.33 8.01
CA ILE A 88 -4.61 24.00 7.86
C ILE A 88 -5.54 23.10 7.04
N ASN A 89 -6.62 22.64 7.68
CA ASN A 89 -7.64 21.81 7.07
C ASN A 89 -9.04 22.10 7.65
N SER A 90 -10.06 21.38 7.22
CA SER A 90 -11.47 21.60 7.63
C SER A 90 -11.80 21.18 9.07
N SER A 91 -10.90 20.53 9.79
CA SER A 91 -11.14 20.11 11.17
C SER A 91 -10.82 21.20 12.21
N LEU A 92 -10.08 22.24 11.81
CA LEU A 92 -9.68 23.34 12.70
C LEU A 92 -10.80 24.37 12.86
N SER A 93 -10.93 24.89 14.08
CA SER A 93 -11.76 26.06 14.36
C SER A 93 -11.21 27.33 13.68
N TRP A 94 -12.06 28.32 13.50
CA TRP A 94 -11.64 29.60 12.92
C TRP A 94 -10.50 30.27 13.72
N SER A 95 -10.55 30.21 15.05
CA SER A 95 -9.52 30.78 15.92
C SER A 95 -8.16 30.09 15.79
N GLU A 96 -8.16 28.77 15.65
CA GLU A 96 -6.93 28.00 15.41
C GLU A 96 -6.33 28.35 14.05
N GLN A 97 -7.15 28.46 13.01
CA GLN A 97 -6.69 28.85 11.68
C GLN A 97 -6.06 30.25 11.70
N GLN A 98 -6.70 31.23 12.33
CA GLN A 98 -6.17 32.61 12.47
C GLN A 98 -4.83 32.62 13.23
N ASN A 99 -4.71 31.84 14.29
CA ASN A 99 -3.45 31.72 15.02
C ASN A 99 -2.31 31.18 14.14
N ILE A 100 -2.57 30.16 13.32
CA ILE A 100 -1.59 29.61 12.39
C ILE A 100 -1.24 30.64 11.30
N GLU A 101 -2.22 31.35 10.73
CA GLU A 101 -2.00 32.39 9.73
C GLU A 101 -1.13 33.55 10.30
N ASN A 102 -1.36 33.93 11.56
CA ASN A 102 -0.52 34.92 12.22
C ASN A 102 0.92 34.45 12.42
N LYS A 103 1.12 33.18 12.80
CA LYS A 103 2.47 32.59 12.91
C LYS A 103 3.18 32.52 11.55
N LEU A 104 2.45 32.17 10.48
CA LEU A 104 2.98 32.18 9.12
C LEU A 104 3.47 33.56 8.71
N LYS A 105 2.68 34.62 8.94
CA LYS A 105 3.05 36.01 8.64
C LYS A 105 4.27 36.51 9.42
N LYS A 106 4.50 35.96 10.61
CA LYS A 106 5.70 36.25 11.43
C LYS A 106 6.92 35.42 11.03
N GLY A 107 6.78 34.44 10.12
CA GLY A 107 7.86 33.52 9.76
C GLY A 107 8.18 32.49 10.85
N GLU A 108 7.23 32.19 11.72
CA GLU A 108 7.37 31.21 12.82
C GLU A 108 7.00 29.79 12.41
N VAL A 109 6.77 29.52 11.11
CA VAL A 109 6.41 28.20 10.58
C VAL A 109 7.37 27.84 9.45
N ASP A 110 8.05 26.71 9.60
CA ASP A 110 8.96 26.17 8.59
C ASP A 110 8.23 25.38 7.50
N ILE A 111 7.25 24.56 7.90
CA ILE A 111 6.50 23.68 7.00
C ILE A 111 5.01 23.75 7.30
N LEU A 112 4.22 24.09 6.28
CA LEU A 112 2.76 24.13 6.34
C LEU A 112 2.16 22.99 5.52
N TYR A 113 1.36 22.12 6.14
CA TYR A 113 0.51 21.16 5.43
C TYR A 113 -0.86 21.74 5.16
N VAL A 114 -1.36 21.56 3.94
CA VAL A 114 -2.65 22.12 3.51
C VAL A 114 -3.43 21.11 2.66
N ALA A 115 -4.74 21.08 2.83
CA ALA A 115 -5.62 20.27 1.98
C ALA A 115 -5.74 20.89 0.57
N PRO A 116 -5.81 20.07 -0.50
CA PRO A 116 -5.88 20.57 -1.88
C PRO A 116 -7.09 21.49 -2.11
N GLU A 117 -8.24 21.21 -1.49
CA GLU A 117 -9.45 22.02 -1.56
C GLU A 117 -9.26 23.42 -0.95
N ARG A 118 -8.38 23.55 0.03
CA ARG A 118 -8.02 24.82 0.64
C ARG A 118 -7.01 25.57 -0.21
N MET A 119 -6.00 24.87 -0.75
CA MET A 119 -4.92 25.46 -1.53
C MET A 119 -5.43 26.24 -2.75
N VAL A 120 -6.48 25.75 -3.40
CA VAL A 120 -7.03 26.37 -4.62
C VAL A 120 -8.02 27.52 -4.36
N LYS A 121 -8.38 27.80 -3.09
CA LYS A 121 -9.27 28.91 -2.75
C LYS A 121 -8.55 30.26 -2.91
N GLU A 122 -9.21 31.20 -3.55
CA GLU A 122 -8.64 32.52 -3.84
C GLU A 122 -8.19 33.28 -2.57
N GLU A 123 -8.93 33.12 -1.47
CA GLU A 123 -8.57 33.72 -0.17
C GLU A 123 -7.23 33.16 0.35
N PHE A 124 -7.03 31.86 0.20
CA PHE A 124 -5.78 31.21 0.62
C PHE A 124 -4.62 31.55 -0.32
N LEU A 125 -4.88 31.62 -1.62
CA LEU A 125 -3.89 32.06 -2.61
C LEU A 125 -3.42 33.50 -2.37
N LYS A 126 -4.30 34.40 -1.88
CA LYS A 126 -3.92 35.76 -1.43
C LYS A 126 -2.97 35.72 -0.25
N LEU A 127 -3.24 34.87 0.76
CA LEU A 127 -2.32 34.66 1.88
C LEU A 127 -0.97 34.14 1.41
N VAL A 128 -0.96 33.13 0.54
CA VAL A 128 0.30 32.57 -0.02
C VAL A 128 1.09 33.63 -0.80
N ASN A 129 0.41 34.50 -1.54
CA ASN A 129 1.06 35.60 -2.24
C ASN A 129 1.63 36.66 -1.26
N GLU A 130 0.93 36.97 -0.17
CA GLU A 130 1.44 37.83 0.91
C GLU A 130 2.71 37.22 1.53
N LEU A 131 2.69 35.91 1.85
CA LEU A 131 3.85 35.20 2.38
C LEU A 131 5.04 35.20 1.40
N ASN A 132 4.80 35.01 0.11
CA ASN A 132 5.85 35.05 -0.90
C ASN A 132 6.58 36.41 -0.93
N ASN A 133 5.85 37.50 -0.71
CA ASN A 133 6.39 38.86 -0.73
C ASN A 133 7.01 39.31 0.59
N THR A 134 6.75 38.59 1.69
CA THR A 134 7.22 38.97 3.05
C THR A 134 8.26 37.99 3.56
N VAL A 135 7.86 36.81 4.05
CA VAL A 135 8.74 35.79 4.65
C VAL A 135 9.42 34.90 3.61
N GLY A 136 8.83 34.80 2.40
CA GLY A 136 9.26 33.95 1.31
C GLY A 136 8.59 32.56 1.32
N LEU A 137 8.69 31.87 0.19
CA LEU A 137 8.25 30.49 0.02
C LEU A 137 9.44 29.61 -0.36
N ALA A 138 9.64 28.53 0.37
CA ALA A 138 10.72 27.58 0.08
C ALA A 138 10.42 26.70 -1.10
N LEU A 139 9.23 26.06 -1.13
CA LEU A 139 8.78 25.16 -2.20
C LEU A 139 7.27 24.88 -2.07
N PHE A 140 6.71 24.25 -3.12
CA PHE A 140 5.44 23.53 -3.05
C PHE A 140 5.67 22.03 -3.21
N ALA A 141 5.28 21.23 -2.23
CA ALA A 141 5.26 19.78 -2.33
C ALA A 141 3.84 19.29 -2.59
N ILE A 142 3.65 18.53 -3.67
CA ILE A 142 2.36 17.94 -4.06
C ILE A 142 2.47 16.45 -3.75
N ASP A 143 2.03 16.07 -2.56
CA ASP A 143 2.03 14.68 -2.13
C ASP A 143 0.87 13.91 -2.74
N GLU A 144 1.03 12.60 -2.91
CA GLU A 144 0.09 11.71 -3.61
C GLU A 144 -0.35 12.27 -4.97
N ALA A 145 0.63 12.74 -5.76
CA ALA A 145 0.39 13.41 -7.04
C ALA A 145 -0.42 12.56 -8.05
N HIS A 146 -0.51 11.24 -7.88
CA HIS A 146 -1.38 10.37 -8.68
C HIS A 146 -2.87 10.74 -8.56
N CYS A 147 -3.27 11.49 -7.52
CA CYS A 147 -4.65 12.00 -7.37
C CYS A 147 -5.04 12.99 -8.48
N VAL A 148 -4.10 13.53 -9.26
CA VAL A 148 -4.39 14.40 -10.41
C VAL A 148 -5.00 13.62 -11.58
N SER A 149 -4.72 12.32 -11.66
CA SER A 149 -5.09 11.47 -12.79
C SER A 149 -6.53 10.98 -12.68
N GLU A 150 -7.35 11.24 -13.69
CA GLU A 150 -8.70 10.66 -13.81
C GLU A 150 -8.67 9.15 -13.93
N TRP A 151 -7.57 8.61 -14.42
CA TRP A 151 -7.32 7.18 -14.58
C TRP A 151 -6.71 6.55 -13.34
N GLY A 152 -6.34 7.38 -12.36
CA GLY A 152 -5.80 6.96 -11.07
C GLY A 152 -6.86 6.28 -10.19
N HIS A 153 -6.40 5.53 -9.21
CA HIS A 153 -7.28 4.81 -8.27
C HIS A 153 -7.93 5.73 -7.21
N ASP A 154 -7.41 6.96 -7.04
CA ASP A 154 -7.92 7.97 -6.09
C ASP A 154 -7.94 9.37 -6.72
N PHE A 155 -8.72 9.53 -7.78
CA PHE A 155 -8.86 10.81 -8.47
C PHE A 155 -9.54 11.86 -7.60
N ARG A 156 -8.92 13.08 -7.54
CA ARG A 156 -9.44 14.26 -6.86
C ARG A 156 -9.41 15.47 -7.78
N PRO A 157 -10.58 16.05 -8.12
CA PRO A 157 -10.66 17.17 -9.06
C PRO A 157 -9.82 18.39 -8.67
N GLU A 158 -9.66 18.64 -7.37
CA GLU A 158 -8.89 19.76 -6.82
C GLU A 158 -7.40 19.68 -7.20
N TYR A 159 -6.85 18.46 -7.35
CA TYR A 159 -5.45 18.30 -7.77
C TYR A 159 -5.17 18.86 -9.16
N ARG A 160 -6.14 18.86 -10.06
CA ARG A 160 -5.98 19.47 -11.39
C ARG A 160 -5.84 20.97 -11.34
N GLN A 161 -6.49 21.60 -10.37
CA GLN A 161 -6.45 23.05 -10.19
C GLN A 161 -5.09 23.51 -9.65
N LEU A 162 -4.24 22.61 -9.12
CA LEU A 162 -2.90 22.94 -8.61
C LEU A 162 -1.95 23.43 -9.71
N SER A 163 -2.29 23.29 -10.99
CA SER A 163 -1.56 23.93 -12.09
C SER A 163 -1.44 25.44 -11.93
N ILE A 164 -2.38 26.11 -11.22
CA ILE A 164 -2.36 27.54 -10.91
C ILE A 164 -1.09 27.98 -10.16
N LEU A 165 -0.44 27.05 -9.43
CA LEU A 165 0.81 27.33 -8.71
C LEU A 165 1.92 27.75 -9.66
N LYS A 166 1.98 27.19 -10.88
CA LYS A 166 2.96 27.60 -11.91
C LYS A 166 2.74 29.01 -12.40
N ASP A 167 1.49 29.41 -12.56
CA ASP A 167 1.15 30.74 -13.08
C ASP A 167 1.37 31.83 -12.01
N ARG A 168 0.98 31.55 -10.77
CA ARG A 168 1.07 32.52 -9.68
C ARG A 168 2.44 32.61 -9.03
N PHE A 169 3.20 31.48 -9.00
CA PHE A 169 4.49 31.39 -8.31
C PHE A 169 5.55 30.72 -9.20
N PRO A 170 5.88 31.32 -10.37
CA PRO A 170 6.72 30.68 -11.39
C PRO A 170 8.16 30.37 -10.93
N ASN A 171 8.66 31.10 -9.92
CA ASN A 171 10.04 30.99 -9.42
C ASN A 171 10.16 30.07 -8.18
N ILE A 172 9.04 29.57 -7.67
CA ILE A 172 9.05 28.66 -6.52
C ILE A 172 9.07 27.21 -7.04
N PRO A 173 10.05 26.39 -6.64
CA PRO A 173 10.16 25.01 -7.10
C PRO A 173 8.98 24.16 -6.60
N ARG A 174 8.55 23.24 -7.46
CA ARG A 174 7.49 22.31 -7.16
C ARG A 174 8.04 20.89 -7.21
N ILE A 175 7.71 20.13 -6.18
CA ILE A 175 8.05 18.72 -6.09
C ILE A 175 6.76 17.91 -6.02
N ALA A 176 6.51 17.06 -7.02
CA ALA A 176 5.38 16.15 -7.05
C ALA A 176 5.84 14.73 -6.65
N LEU A 177 5.14 14.11 -5.70
CA LEU A 177 5.55 12.82 -5.15
C LEU A 177 4.40 11.82 -5.22
N THR A 178 4.71 10.58 -5.59
CA THR A 178 3.76 9.47 -5.51
C THR A 178 4.48 8.14 -5.31
N ALA A 179 3.76 7.17 -4.70
CA ALA A 179 4.25 5.80 -4.58
C ALA A 179 3.85 4.93 -5.78
N THR A 180 2.83 5.33 -6.54
CA THR A 180 2.19 4.49 -7.56
C THR A 180 1.78 5.33 -8.75
N ALA A 181 2.46 5.15 -9.87
CA ALA A 181 2.02 5.70 -11.15
C ALA A 181 2.53 4.83 -12.30
N ASP A 182 1.62 4.31 -13.10
CA ASP A 182 1.95 3.70 -14.38
C ASP A 182 2.37 4.77 -15.41
N LYS A 183 2.84 4.38 -16.56
CA LYS A 183 3.34 5.30 -17.60
C LYS A 183 2.30 6.34 -18.02
N ALA A 184 1.03 5.97 -18.11
CA ALA A 184 -0.05 6.87 -18.48
C ALA A 184 -0.30 7.92 -17.39
N THR A 185 -0.37 7.47 -16.13
CA THR A 185 -0.52 8.33 -14.95
C THR A 185 0.66 9.29 -14.80
N ARG A 186 1.91 8.82 -15.03
CA ARG A 186 3.10 9.70 -15.01
C ARG A 186 2.99 10.84 -16.01
N LYS A 187 2.61 10.52 -17.25
CA LYS A 187 2.41 11.53 -18.29
C LYS A 187 1.32 12.54 -17.88
N GLU A 188 0.20 12.06 -17.37
CA GLU A 188 -0.89 12.93 -16.92
C GLU A 188 -0.47 13.83 -15.75
N ILE A 189 0.33 13.34 -14.78
CA ILE A 189 0.90 14.16 -13.71
C ILE A 189 1.73 15.31 -14.29
N VAL A 190 2.65 15.01 -15.22
CA VAL A 190 3.50 16.03 -15.87
C VAL A 190 2.65 17.06 -16.59
N ASP A 191 1.72 16.60 -17.43
CA ASP A 191 0.89 17.48 -18.26
C ASP A 191 -0.04 18.35 -17.40
N ARG A 192 -0.76 17.75 -16.43
CA ARG A 192 -1.76 18.45 -15.60
C ARG A 192 -1.16 19.37 -14.56
N LEU A 193 -0.02 19.03 -13.99
CA LEU A 193 0.69 19.88 -13.05
C LEU A 193 1.69 20.82 -13.72
N ARG A 194 1.80 20.77 -15.06
CA ARG A 194 2.71 21.62 -15.86
C ARG A 194 4.17 21.48 -15.40
N LEU A 195 4.63 20.23 -15.32
CA LEU A 195 5.96 19.83 -14.86
C LEU A 195 6.86 19.39 -16.03
N GLU A 196 6.65 19.91 -17.25
CA GLU A 196 7.35 19.48 -18.48
C GLU A 196 8.88 19.67 -18.39
N LYS A 197 9.33 20.64 -17.57
CA LYS A 197 10.75 20.94 -17.34
C LYS A 197 11.31 20.28 -16.07
N SER A 198 10.50 19.49 -15.35
CA SER A 198 10.94 18.84 -14.11
C SER A 198 11.92 17.70 -14.39
N LYS A 199 12.83 17.48 -13.45
CA LYS A 199 13.61 16.24 -13.42
C LYS A 199 12.74 15.11 -12.86
N ILE A 200 12.72 13.97 -13.56
CA ILE A 200 11.91 12.81 -13.16
C ILE A 200 12.84 11.79 -12.54
N PHE A 201 12.52 11.39 -11.29
CA PHE A 201 13.20 10.37 -10.53
C PHE A 201 12.26 9.18 -10.33
N ILE A 202 12.72 8.00 -10.70
CA ILE A 202 11.94 6.75 -10.59
C ILE A 202 12.79 5.73 -9.85
N SER A 203 12.59 5.64 -8.54
CA SER A 203 13.24 4.61 -7.75
C SER A 203 12.57 3.25 -7.98
N SER A 204 13.30 2.19 -7.71
CA SER A 204 12.78 0.83 -7.84
C SER A 204 11.50 0.61 -7.01
N PHE A 205 10.49 -0.01 -7.62
CA PHE A 205 9.27 -0.45 -6.94
C PHE A 205 9.48 -1.76 -6.16
N ASP A 206 10.69 -2.31 -6.16
CA ASP A 206 10.98 -3.59 -5.50
C ASP A 206 11.00 -3.46 -3.97
N ARG A 207 10.02 -4.07 -3.33
CA ARG A 207 9.95 -4.25 -1.89
C ARG A 207 10.47 -5.66 -1.53
N LYS A 208 11.80 -5.82 -1.52
CA LYS A 208 12.50 -7.11 -1.35
C LYS A 208 12.09 -7.86 -0.09
N ASN A 209 11.73 -7.15 0.96
CA ASN A 209 11.30 -7.69 2.25
C ASN A 209 9.86 -8.20 2.29
N ILE A 210 9.02 -7.91 1.28
CA ILE A 210 7.63 -8.37 1.23
C ILE A 210 7.54 -9.68 0.46
N SER A 211 6.99 -10.71 1.09
CA SER A 211 6.65 -11.99 0.47
C SER A 211 5.19 -11.99 0.00
N TYR A 212 4.93 -12.31 -1.27
CA TYR A 212 3.60 -12.30 -1.86
C TYR A 212 3.01 -13.70 -1.95
N HIS A 213 1.83 -13.92 -1.37
CA HIS A 213 1.11 -15.19 -1.36
C HIS A 213 -0.32 -15.02 -1.80
N LEU A 214 -0.77 -15.83 -2.74
CA LEU A 214 -2.13 -15.81 -3.26
C LEU A 214 -2.79 -17.17 -3.04
N HIS A 215 -3.97 -17.15 -2.41
CA HIS A 215 -4.74 -18.34 -2.12
C HIS A 215 -6.13 -18.26 -2.71
N PHE A 216 -6.60 -19.38 -3.22
CA PHE A 216 -8.00 -19.49 -3.61
C PHE A 216 -8.89 -19.51 -2.37
N LYS A 217 -10.02 -18.83 -2.44
CA LYS A 217 -11.00 -18.70 -1.36
C LYS A 217 -11.70 -20.03 -1.07
N ASP A 218 -11.43 -20.60 0.09
CA ASP A 218 -12.17 -21.74 0.65
C ASP A 218 -12.30 -21.50 2.17
N LYS A 219 -13.49 -21.06 2.62
CA LYS A 219 -13.70 -20.65 4.02
C LYS A 219 -12.68 -19.58 4.46
N ALA A 220 -12.59 -18.49 3.72
CA ALA A 220 -11.52 -17.48 3.80
C ALA A 220 -11.20 -16.97 5.23
N ARG A 221 -12.21 -16.81 6.14
CA ARG A 221 -11.95 -16.41 7.53
C ARG A 221 -11.16 -17.46 8.31
N GLN A 222 -11.42 -18.75 8.06
CA GLN A 222 -10.66 -19.84 8.68
C GLN A 222 -9.24 -19.92 8.13
N GLN A 223 -9.07 -19.69 6.81
CA GLN A 223 -7.75 -19.60 6.17
C GLN A 223 -6.94 -18.43 6.78
N LEU A 224 -7.58 -17.25 6.95
CA LEU A 224 -6.95 -16.10 7.59
C LEU A 224 -6.56 -16.40 9.05
N LEU A 225 -7.47 -16.98 9.84
CA LEU A 225 -7.20 -17.33 11.23
C LEU A 225 -6.02 -18.31 11.35
N LYS A 226 -5.99 -19.35 10.50
CA LYS A 226 -4.87 -20.31 10.45
C LYS A 226 -3.56 -19.60 10.13
N PHE A 227 -3.56 -18.72 9.12
CA PHE A 227 -2.39 -17.94 8.73
C PHE A 227 -1.86 -17.09 9.89
N ILE A 228 -2.73 -16.33 10.56
CA ILE A 228 -2.34 -15.48 11.69
C ILE A 228 -1.82 -16.32 12.86
N LYS A 229 -2.55 -17.34 13.29
CA LYS A 229 -2.16 -18.18 14.43
C LYS A 229 -0.86 -18.96 14.21
N THR A 230 -0.56 -19.32 12.95
CA THR A 230 0.66 -20.09 12.63
C THR A 230 1.91 -19.23 12.55
N LYS A 231 1.79 -17.98 12.04
CA LYS A 231 2.97 -17.15 11.74
C LYS A 231 3.03 -15.81 12.46
N TYR A 232 1.88 -15.23 12.84
CA TYR A 232 1.79 -13.82 13.21
C TYR A 232 0.96 -13.57 14.46
N ILE A 233 0.94 -14.55 15.39
CA ILE A 233 0.13 -14.47 16.61
C ILE A 233 0.50 -13.28 17.50
N ASN A 234 1.78 -12.90 17.49
CA ASN A 234 2.35 -11.81 18.27
C ASN A 234 2.65 -10.56 17.43
N ASP A 235 2.15 -10.50 16.21
CA ASP A 235 2.50 -9.44 15.27
C ASP A 235 1.29 -8.58 14.89
N SER A 236 1.55 -7.32 14.55
CA SER A 236 0.54 -6.41 14.02
C SER A 236 0.28 -6.63 12.54
N GLY A 237 -0.98 -6.55 12.13
CA GLY A 237 -1.39 -6.74 10.75
C GLY A 237 -2.58 -5.91 10.30
N ILE A 238 -2.77 -5.82 8.98
CA ILE A 238 -3.92 -5.16 8.36
C ILE A 238 -4.66 -6.18 7.51
N VAL A 239 -6.00 -6.21 7.65
CA VAL A 239 -6.89 -7.09 6.89
C VAL A 239 -7.88 -6.25 6.08
N TYR A 240 -7.76 -6.28 4.76
CA TYR A 240 -8.64 -5.55 3.86
C TYR A 240 -9.86 -6.37 3.44
N CYS A 241 -11.05 -5.77 3.57
CA CYS A 241 -12.33 -6.31 3.11
C CYS A 241 -13.03 -5.32 2.18
N LEU A 242 -13.77 -5.82 1.19
CA LEU A 242 -14.44 -4.97 0.20
C LEU A 242 -15.64 -4.20 0.79
N SER A 243 -16.34 -4.75 1.80
CA SER A 243 -17.56 -4.15 2.36
C SER A 243 -17.50 -3.95 3.87
N ARG A 244 -18.23 -2.93 4.38
CA ARG A 244 -18.36 -2.61 5.80
C ARG A 244 -18.82 -3.83 6.61
N LYS A 245 -19.87 -4.52 6.14
CA LYS A 245 -20.39 -5.75 6.81
C LYS A 245 -19.33 -6.84 6.92
N LYS A 246 -18.50 -7.06 5.88
CA LYS A 246 -17.40 -8.04 5.96
C LYS A 246 -16.32 -7.61 6.95
N VAL A 247 -16.02 -6.32 7.06
CA VAL A 247 -15.08 -5.78 8.06
C VAL A 247 -15.55 -6.14 9.46
N GLU A 248 -16.79 -5.78 9.81
CA GLU A 248 -17.36 -6.06 11.13
C GLU A 248 -17.36 -7.56 11.44
N GLN A 249 -17.89 -8.38 10.55
CA GLN A 249 -17.94 -9.84 10.71
C GLN A 249 -16.56 -10.50 10.80
N THR A 250 -15.55 -9.95 10.12
CA THR A 250 -14.20 -10.50 10.17
C THR A 250 -13.49 -10.09 11.46
N ALA A 251 -13.68 -8.84 11.91
CA ALA A 251 -13.16 -8.37 13.19
C ALA A 251 -13.76 -9.17 14.35
N GLU A 252 -15.09 -9.34 14.40
CA GLU A 252 -15.80 -10.13 15.40
C GLU A 252 -15.33 -11.60 15.41
N PHE A 253 -15.16 -12.20 14.22
CA PHE A 253 -14.65 -13.57 14.10
C PHE A 253 -13.21 -13.70 14.65
N LEU A 254 -12.33 -12.74 14.38
CA LEU A 254 -10.98 -12.76 14.93
C LEU A 254 -10.97 -12.54 16.44
N GLN A 255 -11.78 -11.62 16.95
CA GLN A 255 -11.95 -11.36 18.39
C GLN A 255 -12.46 -12.60 19.14
N SER A 256 -13.47 -13.27 18.60
CA SER A 256 -14.02 -14.51 19.20
C SER A 256 -13.02 -15.67 19.22
N ASN A 257 -11.93 -15.56 18.44
CA ASN A 257 -10.81 -16.51 18.43
C ASN A 257 -9.58 -16.02 19.22
N GLY A 258 -9.74 -14.99 20.07
CA GLY A 258 -8.72 -14.50 21.00
C GLY A 258 -7.70 -13.54 20.39
N LEU A 259 -7.98 -12.94 19.21
CA LEU A 259 -7.08 -11.98 18.58
C LEU A 259 -7.56 -10.54 18.83
N ASN A 260 -6.62 -9.62 19.07
CA ASN A 260 -6.91 -8.19 19.24
C ASN A 260 -7.18 -7.53 17.86
N ALA A 261 -8.41 -7.66 17.37
CA ALA A 261 -8.82 -7.14 16.06
C ALA A 261 -9.79 -5.97 16.22
N MET A 262 -9.61 -4.93 15.40
CA MET A 262 -10.42 -3.70 15.43
C MET A 262 -11.00 -3.39 14.06
N PRO A 263 -12.30 -3.07 13.93
CA PRO A 263 -12.92 -2.69 12.66
C PRO A 263 -12.60 -1.23 12.33
N TYR A 264 -12.43 -0.94 11.01
CA TYR A 264 -12.28 0.43 10.50
C TYR A 264 -12.93 0.60 9.13
N HIS A 265 -13.94 1.45 9.03
CA HIS A 265 -14.59 1.82 7.77
C HIS A 265 -15.36 3.14 7.89
N ALA A 266 -15.68 3.77 6.77
CA ALA A 266 -16.34 5.08 6.74
C ALA A 266 -17.75 5.13 7.37
N GLY A 267 -18.38 3.98 7.62
CA GLY A 267 -19.68 3.90 8.31
C GLY A 267 -19.60 3.98 9.83
N LEU A 268 -18.41 3.86 10.43
CA LEU A 268 -18.20 4.08 11.86
C LEU A 268 -18.20 5.58 12.18
N SER A 269 -18.60 5.96 13.40
CA SER A 269 -18.47 7.33 13.87
C SER A 269 -17.00 7.79 13.82
N SER A 270 -16.78 9.10 13.68
CA SER A 270 -15.43 9.67 13.68
C SER A 270 -14.68 9.36 14.97
N GLU A 271 -15.38 9.34 16.09
CA GLU A 271 -14.84 9.00 17.40
C GLU A 271 -14.32 7.56 17.44
N ILE A 272 -15.13 6.57 17.06
CA ILE A 272 -14.71 5.15 17.00
C ILE A 272 -13.53 4.96 16.04
N ARG A 273 -13.57 5.61 14.89
CA ARG A 273 -12.45 5.54 13.93
C ARG A 273 -11.15 6.07 14.55
N ASN A 274 -11.21 7.22 15.21
CA ASN A 274 -10.04 7.82 15.87
C ASN A 274 -9.51 6.93 17.01
N ILE A 275 -10.41 6.37 17.84
CA ILE A 275 -10.01 5.46 18.93
C ILE A 275 -9.33 4.22 18.38
N ASN A 276 -9.92 3.55 17.37
CA ASN A 276 -9.36 2.34 16.81
C ASN A 276 -8.04 2.61 16.08
N GLN A 277 -7.94 3.73 15.36
CA GLN A 277 -6.70 4.13 14.70
C GLN A 277 -5.59 4.45 15.71
N LYS A 278 -5.88 5.24 16.75
CA LYS A 278 -4.92 5.51 17.83
C LYS A 278 -4.48 4.23 18.53
N LYS A 279 -5.41 3.34 18.90
CA LYS A 279 -5.08 2.04 19.48
C LYS A 279 -4.13 1.24 18.60
N PHE A 280 -4.41 1.15 17.30
CA PHE A 280 -3.55 0.44 16.36
C PHE A 280 -2.16 1.06 16.24
N LEU A 281 -2.07 2.39 16.13
CA LEU A 281 -0.80 3.09 15.95
C LEU A 281 0.06 3.13 17.22
N HIS A 282 -0.57 3.28 18.40
CA HIS A 282 0.12 3.45 19.68
C HIS A 282 0.40 2.12 20.40
N SER A 283 -0.25 1.02 19.99
CA SER A 283 -0.03 -0.27 20.60
C SER A 283 1.34 -0.84 20.26
N GLU A 284 2.10 -1.21 21.28
CA GLU A 284 3.28 -2.06 21.16
C GLU A 284 2.93 -3.56 21.22
N GLU A 285 1.71 -3.88 21.61
CA GLU A 285 1.17 -5.23 21.55
C GLU A 285 0.66 -5.55 20.15
N SER A 286 0.58 -6.84 19.84
CA SER A 286 0.00 -7.32 18.58
C SER A 286 -1.43 -6.81 18.41
N SER A 287 -1.70 -6.22 17.26
CA SER A 287 -3.02 -5.68 16.92
C SER A 287 -3.34 -5.86 15.45
N ILE A 288 -4.60 -6.16 15.16
CA ILE A 288 -5.05 -6.40 13.79
C ILE A 288 -6.11 -5.35 13.43
N MET A 289 -5.83 -4.56 12.42
CA MET A 289 -6.82 -3.65 11.85
C MET A 289 -7.57 -4.35 10.72
N VAL A 290 -8.87 -4.55 10.88
CA VAL A 290 -9.75 -5.08 9.82
C VAL A 290 -10.48 -3.90 9.18
N ALA A 291 -10.24 -3.65 7.88
CA ALA A 291 -10.67 -2.39 7.29
C ALA A 291 -11.15 -2.50 5.84
N THR A 292 -11.91 -1.49 5.41
CA THR A 292 -12.05 -1.18 3.99
C THR A 292 -10.86 -0.32 3.53
N ILE A 293 -10.79 -0.01 2.22
CA ILE A 293 -9.79 0.93 1.66
C ILE A 293 -9.79 2.30 2.36
N ALA A 294 -10.80 2.63 3.15
CA ALA A 294 -10.84 3.86 3.95
C ALA A 294 -9.74 3.92 5.03
N PHE A 295 -9.23 2.76 5.49
CA PHE A 295 -8.03 2.66 6.31
C PHE A 295 -6.83 2.52 5.37
N GLY A 296 -6.48 3.61 4.77
CA GLY A 296 -5.53 3.58 3.68
C GLY A 296 -4.42 4.60 3.84
N MET A 297 -4.45 5.62 3.01
CA MET A 297 -3.43 6.66 2.99
C MET A 297 -3.23 7.26 4.39
N GLY A 298 -1.99 7.47 4.80
CA GLY A 298 -1.66 8.08 6.09
C GLY A 298 -1.34 7.13 7.26
N ILE A 299 -1.40 5.83 7.05
CA ILE A 299 -0.95 4.86 8.07
C ILE A 299 0.54 4.59 7.88
N ASP A 300 1.32 5.00 8.87
CA ASP A 300 2.80 4.91 8.84
C ASP A 300 3.38 4.10 10.02
N LYS A 301 2.67 3.04 10.45
CA LYS A 301 3.17 2.08 11.44
C LYS A 301 4.25 1.20 10.79
N PRO A 302 5.51 1.22 11.27
CA PRO A 302 6.62 0.55 10.60
C PRO A 302 6.59 -0.97 10.76
N ASP A 303 6.12 -1.47 11.87
CA ASP A 303 6.16 -2.86 12.35
C ASP A 303 4.94 -3.70 11.95
N VAL A 304 4.20 -3.33 10.92
CA VAL A 304 3.13 -4.17 10.35
C VAL A 304 3.77 -5.36 9.65
N ARG A 305 3.54 -6.58 10.16
CA ARG A 305 4.17 -7.81 9.64
C ARG A 305 3.39 -8.48 8.54
N PHE A 306 2.09 -8.24 8.43
CA PHE A 306 1.31 -8.76 7.32
C PHE A 306 0.21 -7.81 6.85
N VAL A 307 -0.09 -7.91 5.56
CA VAL A 307 -1.31 -7.37 4.95
C VAL A 307 -2.08 -8.52 4.31
N ALA A 308 -3.32 -8.70 4.71
CA ALA A 308 -4.21 -9.73 4.18
C ALA A 308 -5.38 -9.11 3.41
N HIS A 309 -5.64 -9.58 2.19
CA HIS A 309 -6.80 -9.20 1.41
C HIS A 309 -7.84 -10.32 1.45
N MET A 310 -9.01 -10.03 1.97
CA MET A 310 -10.15 -10.96 2.01
C MET A 310 -10.97 -10.94 0.72
N ASP A 311 -10.71 -10.02 -0.17
CA ASP A 311 -11.33 -9.83 -1.47
C ASP A 311 -10.30 -9.25 -2.45
N LEU A 312 -10.54 -9.37 -3.76
CA LEU A 312 -9.71 -8.71 -4.76
C LEU A 312 -9.76 -7.18 -4.57
N PRO A 313 -8.61 -6.50 -4.56
CA PRO A 313 -8.56 -5.03 -4.70
C PRO A 313 -9.06 -4.59 -6.08
N LYS A 314 -9.23 -3.28 -6.26
CA LYS A 314 -9.76 -2.74 -7.52
C LYS A 314 -8.75 -2.76 -8.68
N SER A 315 -7.45 -2.71 -8.35
CA SER A 315 -6.37 -2.62 -9.34
C SER A 315 -5.03 -3.09 -8.77
N MET A 316 -4.03 -3.24 -9.63
CA MET A 316 -2.64 -3.54 -9.24
C MET A 316 -2.03 -2.41 -8.41
N GLU A 317 -2.31 -1.15 -8.74
CA GLU A 317 -1.82 0.01 -8.01
C GLU A 317 -2.36 0.02 -6.57
N GLY A 318 -3.69 -0.21 -6.42
CA GLY A 318 -4.32 -0.34 -5.11
C GLY A 318 -3.69 -1.49 -4.30
N TYR A 319 -3.54 -2.66 -4.91
CA TYR A 319 -2.89 -3.81 -4.28
C TYR A 319 -1.46 -3.49 -3.83
N TYR A 320 -0.66 -2.87 -4.70
CA TYR A 320 0.72 -2.49 -4.38
C TYR A 320 0.77 -1.45 -3.24
N GLN A 321 -0.09 -0.44 -3.27
CA GLN A 321 -0.16 0.59 -2.24
C GLN A 321 -0.59 0.00 -0.87
N GLU A 322 -1.59 -0.90 -0.88
CA GLU A 322 -2.09 -1.55 0.33
C GLU A 322 -1.08 -2.53 0.92
N THR A 323 -0.45 -3.36 0.08
CA THR A 323 0.61 -4.28 0.53
C THR A 323 1.89 -3.56 0.95
N GLY A 324 2.17 -2.38 0.36
CA GLY A 324 3.29 -1.53 0.73
C GLY A 324 3.26 -0.99 2.17
N ARG A 325 2.15 -1.19 2.90
CA ARG A 325 2.00 -0.79 4.31
C ARG A 325 2.72 -1.71 5.27
N CYS A 326 2.96 -2.97 4.90
CA CYS A 326 3.74 -3.87 5.77
C CYS A 326 5.25 -3.73 5.55
N GLY A 327 6.01 -4.03 6.59
CA GLY A 327 7.47 -4.06 6.56
C GLY A 327 8.14 -2.73 6.18
N ARG A 328 7.63 -1.60 6.64
CA ARG A 328 8.23 -0.28 6.37
C ARG A 328 9.57 -0.07 7.07
N ASP A 329 9.81 -0.81 8.12
CA ASP A 329 11.08 -0.90 8.83
C ASP A 329 12.16 -1.73 8.08
N GLY A 330 11.80 -2.32 6.94
CA GLY A 330 12.67 -3.18 6.14
C GLY A 330 12.69 -4.64 6.58
N LEU A 331 12.06 -4.99 7.70
CA LEU A 331 11.98 -6.37 8.18
C LEU A 331 11.02 -7.22 7.32
N PRO A 332 11.17 -8.55 7.33
CA PRO A 332 10.32 -9.46 6.57
C PRO A 332 8.84 -9.26 6.89
N ALA A 333 8.02 -9.19 5.85
CA ALA A 333 6.59 -9.05 5.94
C ALA A 333 5.89 -9.89 4.86
N THR A 334 4.62 -10.21 5.06
CA THR A 334 3.85 -11.01 4.09
C THR A 334 2.61 -10.26 3.62
N ALA A 335 2.45 -10.22 2.31
CA ALA A 335 1.21 -9.85 1.64
C ALA A 335 0.47 -11.13 1.22
N ILE A 336 -0.69 -11.41 1.82
CA ILE A 336 -1.52 -12.57 1.48
C ILE A 336 -2.86 -12.12 0.91
N MET A 337 -3.33 -12.77 -0.15
CA MET A 337 -4.63 -12.48 -0.74
C MET A 337 -5.46 -13.75 -0.89
N PHE A 338 -6.71 -13.68 -0.43
CA PHE A 338 -7.73 -14.71 -0.66
C PHE A 338 -8.70 -14.21 -1.72
N TYR A 339 -8.75 -14.86 -2.88
CA TYR A 339 -9.54 -14.39 -4.02
C TYR A 339 -10.41 -15.49 -4.63
N GLY A 340 -11.44 -15.09 -5.36
CA GLY A 340 -12.32 -15.98 -6.09
C GLY A 340 -13.06 -15.27 -7.23
N LEU A 341 -13.67 -16.03 -8.14
CA LEU A 341 -14.43 -15.46 -9.26
C LEU A 341 -15.61 -14.58 -8.81
N GLY A 342 -16.19 -14.87 -7.65
CA GLY A 342 -17.24 -14.02 -7.08
C GLY A 342 -16.78 -12.59 -6.81
N ASP A 343 -15.51 -12.41 -6.43
CA ASP A 343 -14.96 -11.06 -6.21
C ASP A 343 -14.88 -10.28 -7.53
N LEU A 344 -14.42 -10.95 -8.59
CA LEU A 344 -14.36 -10.37 -9.93
C LEU A 344 -15.74 -9.90 -10.42
N VAL A 345 -16.75 -10.77 -10.29
CA VAL A 345 -18.13 -10.44 -10.67
C VAL A 345 -18.67 -9.24 -9.88
N ASN A 346 -18.44 -9.21 -8.58
CA ASN A 346 -18.87 -8.10 -7.73
C ASN A 346 -18.17 -6.79 -8.11
N LEU A 347 -16.84 -6.80 -8.29
CA LEU A 347 -16.08 -5.60 -8.66
C LEU A 347 -16.49 -5.09 -10.03
N LYS A 348 -16.66 -5.95 -11.01
CA LYS A 348 -17.16 -5.56 -12.32
C LYS A 348 -18.56 -4.93 -12.22
N ARG A 349 -19.48 -5.50 -11.42
CA ARG A 349 -20.80 -4.93 -11.18
C ARG A 349 -20.70 -3.51 -10.60
N PHE A 350 -19.80 -3.27 -9.64
CA PHE A 350 -19.57 -1.93 -9.11
C PHE A 350 -19.04 -0.95 -10.16
N ILE A 351 -18.17 -1.39 -11.06
CA ILE A 351 -17.69 -0.56 -12.16
C ILE A 351 -18.82 -0.16 -13.08
N GLU A 352 -19.65 -1.12 -13.52
CA GLU A 352 -20.74 -0.87 -14.47
C GLU A 352 -21.90 -0.05 -13.88
N SER A 353 -22.25 -0.29 -12.61
CA SER A 353 -23.30 0.46 -11.91
C SER A 353 -22.88 1.87 -11.49
N SER A 354 -21.63 2.27 -11.71
CA SER A 354 -21.14 3.62 -11.34
C SER A 354 -21.56 4.66 -12.39
N ASP A 355 -21.77 5.91 -11.94
CA ASP A 355 -22.10 7.07 -12.81
C ASP A 355 -20.89 7.60 -13.61
N LYS A 356 -19.85 6.78 -13.79
CA LYS A 356 -18.62 7.14 -14.51
C LYS A 356 -18.83 7.04 -16.03
N SER A 357 -18.02 7.78 -16.80
CA SER A 357 -18.00 7.66 -18.26
C SER A 357 -17.64 6.24 -18.69
N GLU A 358 -18.14 5.81 -19.87
CA GLU A 358 -17.86 4.49 -20.43
C GLU A 358 -16.36 4.24 -20.65
N GLU A 359 -15.63 5.29 -21.02
CA GLU A 359 -14.17 5.23 -21.16
C GLU A 359 -13.51 4.89 -19.81
N ARG A 360 -13.93 5.52 -18.73
CA ARG A 360 -13.41 5.26 -17.38
C ARG A 360 -13.78 3.85 -16.91
N LYS A 361 -15.00 3.38 -17.13
CA LYS A 361 -15.41 2.00 -16.84
C LYS A 361 -14.54 0.99 -17.59
N ARG A 362 -14.21 1.27 -18.84
CA ARG A 362 -13.33 0.43 -19.66
C ARG A 362 -11.91 0.35 -19.06
N VAL A 363 -11.32 1.47 -18.67
CA VAL A 363 -9.98 1.50 -18.05
C VAL A 363 -9.99 0.76 -16.71
N GLU A 364 -10.97 0.99 -15.84
CA GLU A 364 -11.10 0.28 -14.56
C GLU A 364 -11.25 -1.24 -14.76
N SER A 365 -12.01 -1.66 -15.79
CA SER A 365 -12.14 -3.07 -16.15
C SER A 365 -10.82 -3.67 -16.66
N GLN A 366 -10.02 -2.91 -17.42
CA GLN A 366 -8.68 -3.34 -17.86
C GLN A 366 -7.74 -3.52 -16.67
N LYS A 367 -7.73 -2.58 -15.72
CA LYS A 367 -6.92 -2.67 -14.50
C LYS A 367 -7.32 -3.86 -13.63
N LEU A 368 -8.61 -4.13 -13.50
CA LEU A 368 -9.11 -5.31 -12.79
C LEU A 368 -8.71 -6.62 -13.49
N ASN A 369 -8.74 -6.66 -14.83
CA ASN A 369 -8.29 -7.81 -15.60
C ASN A 369 -6.77 -8.04 -15.46
N ALA A 370 -5.96 -6.98 -15.40
CA ALA A 370 -4.53 -7.09 -15.14
C ALA A 370 -4.26 -7.71 -13.75
N LEU A 371 -5.02 -7.31 -12.73
CA LEU A 371 -4.93 -7.91 -11.40
C LEU A 371 -5.34 -9.38 -11.40
N LEU A 372 -6.39 -9.76 -12.13
CA LEU A 372 -6.77 -11.17 -12.28
C LEU A 372 -5.67 -11.96 -13.00
N GLY A 373 -5.07 -11.40 -14.04
CA GLY A 373 -3.90 -11.98 -14.71
C GLY A 373 -2.73 -12.22 -13.74
N PHE A 374 -2.46 -11.28 -12.85
CA PHE A 374 -1.49 -11.44 -11.76
C PHE A 374 -1.86 -12.61 -10.83
N CYS A 375 -3.14 -12.71 -10.44
CA CYS A 375 -3.59 -13.78 -9.55
C CYS A 375 -3.43 -15.18 -10.18
N GLU A 376 -3.75 -15.33 -11.45
CA GLU A 376 -3.75 -16.62 -12.15
C GLU A 376 -2.41 -16.96 -12.84
N SER A 377 -1.45 -16.04 -12.83
CA SER A 377 -0.15 -16.26 -13.45
C SER A 377 0.67 -17.31 -12.70
N ILE A 378 1.50 -18.02 -13.47
CA ILE A 378 2.52 -18.97 -13.00
C ILE A 378 3.88 -18.32 -12.77
N ASP A 379 4.08 -17.10 -13.28
CA ASP A 379 5.33 -16.35 -13.15
C ASP A 379 5.54 -15.83 -11.73
N CYS A 380 6.76 -15.42 -11.45
CA CYS A 380 7.12 -14.76 -10.20
C CYS A 380 6.21 -13.54 -9.94
N ARG A 381 5.54 -13.50 -8.77
CA ARG A 381 4.62 -12.41 -8.40
C ARG A 381 5.30 -11.05 -8.45
N ARG A 382 6.52 -10.96 -7.92
CA ARG A 382 7.32 -9.74 -7.94
C ARG A 382 7.64 -9.26 -9.36
N LYS A 383 8.02 -10.17 -10.24
CA LYS A 383 8.26 -9.86 -11.66
C LYS A 383 7.03 -9.21 -12.32
N ILE A 384 5.84 -9.74 -12.05
CA ILE A 384 4.61 -9.21 -12.63
C ILE A 384 4.30 -7.81 -12.09
N ILE A 385 4.47 -7.59 -10.77
CA ILE A 385 4.26 -6.29 -10.14
C ILE A 385 5.24 -5.26 -10.73
N LEU A 386 6.53 -5.58 -10.79
CA LEU A 386 7.55 -4.67 -11.29
C LEU A 386 7.34 -4.33 -12.78
N ASN A 387 7.07 -5.35 -13.59
CA ASN A 387 6.76 -5.15 -15.02
C ASN A 387 5.49 -4.31 -15.24
N TYR A 388 4.50 -4.40 -14.34
CA TYR A 388 3.30 -3.55 -14.41
C TYR A 388 3.64 -2.06 -14.26
N PHE A 389 4.67 -1.74 -13.47
CA PHE A 389 5.18 -0.37 -13.29
C PHE A 389 6.32 0.00 -14.26
N ASP A 390 6.49 -0.75 -15.36
CA ASP A 390 7.56 -0.59 -16.37
C ASP A 390 8.99 -0.84 -15.85
N GLU A 391 9.15 -1.46 -14.70
CA GLU A 391 10.45 -1.87 -14.18
C GLU A 391 10.78 -3.27 -14.68
N LYS A 392 11.85 -3.38 -15.50
CA LYS A 392 12.31 -4.66 -16.02
C LYS A 392 12.91 -5.51 -14.90
N TYR A 393 12.32 -6.66 -14.65
CA TYR A 393 12.81 -7.63 -13.69
C TYR A 393 12.98 -8.99 -14.37
N SER A 394 14.21 -9.48 -14.41
CA SER A 394 14.54 -10.80 -14.99
C SER A 394 14.79 -11.81 -13.88
N GLY A 395 14.11 -12.94 -13.93
CA GLY A 395 14.35 -14.04 -12.99
C GLY A 395 13.25 -14.28 -11.96
N SER A 396 13.63 -14.98 -10.91
CA SER A 396 12.80 -15.43 -9.79
C SER A 396 13.19 -14.69 -8.52
N CYS A 397 12.21 -14.22 -7.73
CA CYS A 397 12.51 -13.51 -6.48
C CYS A 397 12.87 -14.44 -5.31
N GLY A 398 12.63 -15.76 -5.43
CA GLY A 398 12.84 -16.72 -4.35
C GLY A 398 11.95 -16.54 -3.11
N ASN A 399 11.06 -15.53 -3.10
CA ASN A 399 10.31 -15.13 -1.90
C ASN A 399 8.79 -15.01 -2.12
N CYS A 400 8.24 -15.37 -3.26
CA CYS A 400 6.79 -15.41 -3.46
C CYS A 400 6.30 -16.87 -3.54
N ASP A 401 4.97 -17.07 -3.43
CA ASP A 401 4.34 -18.38 -3.51
C ASP A 401 4.77 -19.18 -4.73
N ASN A 402 4.78 -18.58 -5.93
CA ASN A 402 5.17 -19.22 -7.17
C ASN A 402 6.68 -19.55 -7.27
N CYS A 403 7.54 -18.83 -6.54
CA CYS A 403 8.97 -19.11 -6.52
C CYS A 403 9.33 -20.18 -5.49
N ILE A 404 8.65 -20.17 -4.33
CA ILE A 404 8.85 -21.14 -3.25
C ILE A 404 8.26 -22.50 -3.64
N ASN A 405 7.05 -22.49 -4.19
CA ASN A 405 6.34 -23.68 -4.65
C ASN A 405 5.85 -23.45 -6.09
N PRO A 406 6.71 -23.67 -7.09
CA PRO A 406 6.34 -23.46 -8.48
C PRO A 406 5.11 -24.28 -8.86
N PRO A 407 4.06 -23.65 -9.40
CA PRO A 407 2.84 -24.36 -9.76
C PRO A 407 3.14 -25.34 -10.92
N LYS A 408 2.66 -26.56 -10.79
CA LYS A 408 2.69 -27.52 -11.88
C LYS A 408 1.80 -27.05 -13.01
N LYS A 409 2.24 -27.26 -14.24
CA LYS A 409 1.50 -27.01 -15.47
C LYS A 409 0.99 -28.33 -16.03
N TRP A 410 -0.18 -28.28 -16.62
CA TRP A 410 -0.72 -29.42 -17.33
C TRP A 410 -1.41 -28.95 -18.63
N GLU A 411 -1.38 -29.81 -19.64
CA GLU A 411 -2.05 -29.55 -20.91
C GLU A 411 -3.55 -29.73 -20.75
N GLY A 412 -4.28 -28.63 -20.83
CA GLY A 412 -5.70 -28.59 -20.53
C GLY A 412 -6.57 -28.26 -21.72
N HIS A 413 -6.11 -28.46 -22.97
CA HIS A 413 -6.89 -28.07 -24.15
C HIS A 413 -8.24 -28.78 -24.22
N ILE A 414 -8.33 -30.08 -23.89
CA ILE A 414 -9.61 -30.81 -23.86
C ILE A 414 -10.55 -30.23 -22.80
N ALA A 415 -10.04 -29.96 -21.59
CA ALA A 415 -10.84 -29.36 -20.53
C ALA A 415 -11.32 -27.94 -20.92
N ALA A 416 -10.45 -27.15 -21.56
CA ALA A 416 -10.83 -25.85 -22.12
C ALA A 416 -11.96 -25.99 -23.15
N GLN A 417 -11.84 -26.90 -24.10
CA GLN A 417 -12.88 -27.15 -25.11
C GLN A 417 -14.20 -27.61 -24.50
N LYS A 418 -14.18 -28.50 -23.49
CA LYS A 418 -15.40 -28.91 -22.75
C LYS A 418 -16.03 -27.71 -22.06
N ALA A 419 -15.27 -26.89 -21.33
CA ALA A 419 -15.77 -25.70 -20.66
C ALA A 419 -16.36 -24.67 -21.63
N LEU A 420 -15.62 -24.35 -22.72
CA LEU A 420 -16.08 -23.40 -23.74
C LEU A 420 -17.33 -23.91 -24.48
N SER A 421 -17.37 -25.22 -24.79
CA SER A 421 -18.55 -25.86 -25.40
C SER A 421 -19.77 -25.84 -24.48
N CYS A 422 -19.59 -26.03 -23.18
CA CYS A 422 -20.62 -25.91 -22.17
C CYS A 422 -21.19 -24.48 -22.14
N VAL A 423 -20.31 -23.46 -22.11
CA VAL A 423 -20.72 -22.05 -22.19
C VAL A 423 -21.51 -21.75 -23.45
N ALA A 424 -21.06 -22.23 -24.61
CA ALA A 424 -21.76 -22.03 -25.88
C ALA A 424 -23.17 -22.68 -25.89
N ARG A 425 -23.24 -23.95 -25.47
CA ARG A 425 -24.48 -24.75 -25.52
C ARG A 425 -25.52 -24.36 -24.47
N THR A 426 -25.11 -23.73 -23.39
CA THR A 426 -26.04 -23.15 -22.41
C THR A 426 -26.44 -21.71 -22.76
N GLY A 427 -26.20 -21.27 -24.02
CA GLY A 427 -26.60 -19.96 -24.52
C GLY A 427 -25.81 -18.78 -23.97
N GLN A 428 -24.67 -19.01 -23.28
CA GLN A 428 -23.86 -17.96 -22.70
C GLN A 428 -24.61 -17.10 -21.66
N LEU A 429 -25.56 -17.69 -20.93
CA LEU A 429 -26.46 -17.01 -19.99
C LEU A 429 -26.19 -17.38 -18.52
N PHE A 430 -25.25 -18.27 -18.26
CA PHE A 430 -25.05 -18.85 -16.93
C PHE A 430 -23.68 -18.56 -16.34
N GLY A 431 -23.67 -18.43 -15.02
CA GLY A 431 -22.43 -18.28 -14.24
C GLY A 431 -21.73 -19.62 -13.99
N VAL A 432 -20.50 -19.54 -13.48
CA VAL A 432 -19.57 -20.67 -13.30
C VAL A 432 -20.19 -21.87 -12.57
N MET A 433 -20.92 -21.64 -11.49
CA MET A 433 -21.45 -22.72 -10.67
C MET A 433 -22.45 -23.58 -11.44
N HIS A 434 -23.35 -22.96 -12.19
CA HIS A 434 -24.30 -23.66 -13.03
C HIS A 434 -23.63 -24.45 -14.18
N LEU A 435 -22.60 -23.86 -14.79
CA LEU A 435 -21.82 -24.52 -15.84
C LEU A 435 -21.06 -25.74 -15.30
N ILE A 436 -20.57 -25.67 -14.07
CA ILE A 436 -19.95 -26.81 -13.39
C ILE A 436 -20.99 -27.90 -13.12
N ASP A 437 -22.18 -27.55 -12.64
CA ASP A 437 -23.26 -28.54 -12.41
C ASP A 437 -23.64 -29.25 -13.72
N VAL A 438 -23.70 -28.54 -14.85
CA VAL A 438 -23.92 -29.11 -16.18
C VAL A 438 -22.78 -30.08 -16.58
N LEU A 439 -21.52 -29.66 -16.41
CA LEU A 439 -20.36 -30.49 -16.75
C LEU A 439 -20.28 -31.77 -15.90
N LEU A 440 -20.65 -31.69 -14.63
CA LEU A 440 -20.68 -32.83 -13.72
C LEU A 440 -21.93 -33.70 -13.81
N GLY A 441 -22.94 -33.27 -14.58
CA GLY A 441 -24.22 -33.98 -14.66
C GLY A 441 -25.05 -33.87 -13.38
N ASN A 442 -24.88 -32.79 -12.59
CA ASN A 442 -25.64 -32.58 -11.36
C ASN A 442 -27.02 -32.01 -11.68
N SER A 443 -28.06 -32.80 -11.44
CA SER A 443 -29.44 -32.33 -11.61
C SER A 443 -29.81 -31.34 -10.49
N THR A 444 -30.18 -30.14 -10.87
CA THR A 444 -30.64 -29.07 -10.02
C THR A 444 -31.95 -28.49 -10.56
N PRO A 445 -32.79 -27.81 -9.74
CA PRO A 445 -34.00 -27.17 -10.24
C PRO A 445 -33.76 -26.27 -11.46
N ARG A 446 -32.57 -25.60 -11.49
CA ARG A 446 -32.19 -24.70 -12.57
C ARG A 446 -31.74 -25.43 -13.84
N THR A 447 -31.05 -26.57 -13.74
CA THR A 447 -30.67 -27.39 -14.91
C THR A 447 -31.87 -28.03 -15.53
N GLN A 448 -32.83 -28.50 -14.74
CA GLN A 448 -34.13 -29.05 -15.17
C GLN A 448 -35.00 -27.99 -15.87
N GLN A 449 -35.15 -26.80 -15.25
CA GLN A 449 -35.91 -25.70 -15.83
C GLN A 449 -35.45 -25.32 -17.24
N HIS A 450 -34.13 -25.36 -17.49
CA HIS A 450 -33.54 -25.01 -18.78
C HIS A 450 -33.28 -26.24 -19.68
N GLN A 451 -33.67 -27.41 -19.26
CA GLN A 451 -33.51 -28.69 -19.98
C GLN A 451 -32.05 -28.99 -20.36
N HIS A 452 -31.11 -28.56 -19.54
CA HIS A 452 -29.67 -28.74 -19.79
C HIS A 452 -29.23 -30.21 -19.67
N GLU A 453 -30.05 -31.08 -19.13
CA GLU A 453 -29.81 -32.53 -19.09
C GLU A 453 -29.82 -33.16 -20.51
N GLN A 454 -30.40 -32.45 -21.51
CA GLN A 454 -30.47 -32.91 -22.88
C GLN A 454 -29.34 -32.42 -23.79
N ILE A 455 -28.48 -31.51 -23.31
CA ILE A 455 -27.39 -30.98 -24.14
C ILE A 455 -26.18 -31.91 -24.14
N LYS A 456 -25.44 -31.92 -25.26
CA LYS A 456 -24.26 -32.80 -25.43
C LYS A 456 -23.12 -32.59 -24.42
N THR A 457 -23.16 -31.52 -23.63
CA THR A 457 -22.16 -31.21 -22.62
C THR A 457 -22.61 -31.56 -21.19
N TRP A 458 -23.75 -32.25 -21.04
CA TRP A 458 -24.21 -32.77 -19.78
C TRP A 458 -23.36 -33.96 -19.33
N GLY A 459 -22.78 -33.87 -18.13
CA GLY A 459 -22.00 -34.94 -17.53
C GLY A 459 -20.66 -35.28 -18.22
N VAL A 460 -20.20 -34.46 -19.18
CA VAL A 460 -18.93 -34.75 -19.91
C VAL A 460 -17.66 -34.39 -19.12
N GLY A 461 -17.81 -33.84 -17.94
CA GLY A 461 -16.72 -33.32 -17.11
C GLY A 461 -16.51 -34.10 -15.83
N ASP A 462 -16.86 -35.38 -15.77
CA ASP A 462 -16.75 -36.25 -14.59
C ASP A 462 -15.30 -36.56 -14.17
N GLU A 463 -14.33 -36.30 -15.06
CA GLU A 463 -12.91 -36.50 -14.78
C GLU A 463 -12.32 -35.50 -13.76
N TYR A 464 -13.01 -34.37 -13.49
CA TYR A 464 -12.57 -33.37 -12.54
C TYR A 464 -13.65 -33.02 -11.53
N ASP A 465 -13.22 -32.71 -10.30
CA ASP A 465 -14.13 -32.24 -9.27
C ASP A 465 -14.56 -30.78 -9.47
N LYS A 466 -15.50 -30.32 -8.67
CA LYS A 466 -16.02 -28.95 -8.68
C LYS A 466 -14.92 -27.89 -8.47
N LYS A 467 -13.90 -28.18 -7.66
CA LYS A 467 -12.80 -27.24 -7.40
C LYS A 467 -11.91 -27.10 -8.63
N LYS A 468 -11.58 -28.19 -9.28
CA LYS A 468 -10.75 -28.21 -10.49
C LYS A 468 -11.45 -27.51 -11.66
N TRP A 469 -12.75 -27.76 -11.87
CA TRP A 469 -13.54 -27.02 -12.87
C TRP A 469 -13.60 -25.52 -12.55
N GLY A 470 -13.75 -25.14 -11.29
CA GLY A 470 -13.69 -23.75 -10.86
C GLY A 470 -12.35 -23.09 -11.21
N SER A 471 -11.24 -23.79 -11.06
CA SER A 471 -9.92 -23.34 -11.46
C SER A 471 -9.80 -23.15 -12.97
N ILE A 472 -10.27 -24.13 -13.76
CA ILE A 472 -10.27 -24.06 -15.23
C ILE A 472 -11.03 -22.82 -15.71
N PHE A 473 -12.24 -22.58 -15.22
CA PHE A 473 -13.02 -21.41 -15.59
C PHE A 473 -12.33 -20.09 -15.21
N ARG A 474 -11.71 -19.99 -14.03
CA ARG A 474 -10.93 -18.79 -13.64
C ARG A 474 -9.80 -18.50 -14.63
N GLN A 475 -9.02 -19.54 -14.93
CA GLN A 475 -7.88 -19.41 -15.84
C GLN A 475 -8.32 -19.10 -17.28
N LEU A 476 -9.46 -19.63 -17.73
CA LEU A 476 -10.03 -19.25 -19.03
C LEU A 476 -10.45 -17.78 -19.09
N VAL A 477 -11.01 -17.24 -18.00
CA VAL A 477 -11.33 -15.81 -17.89
C VAL A 477 -10.04 -14.97 -17.83
N ALA A 478 -9.06 -15.34 -17.00
CA ALA A 478 -7.78 -14.64 -16.88
C ALA A 478 -6.99 -14.60 -18.17
N ASN A 479 -7.02 -15.70 -18.94
CA ASN A 479 -6.35 -15.82 -20.23
C ASN A 479 -7.15 -15.24 -21.41
N GLY A 480 -8.31 -14.64 -21.14
CA GLY A 480 -9.12 -13.96 -22.13
C GLY A 480 -9.88 -14.87 -23.11
N TYR A 481 -10.06 -16.16 -22.80
CA TYR A 481 -10.95 -17.05 -23.55
C TYR A 481 -12.42 -16.85 -23.20
N LEU A 482 -12.71 -16.48 -21.97
CA LEU A 482 -14.04 -16.16 -21.47
C LEU A 482 -14.11 -14.73 -20.94
N HIS A 483 -15.30 -14.15 -21.03
CA HIS A 483 -15.62 -12.86 -20.43
C HIS A 483 -16.81 -13.02 -19.48
N ALA A 484 -16.73 -12.48 -18.26
CA ALA A 484 -17.87 -12.45 -17.36
C ALA A 484 -18.77 -11.25 -17.71
N ASP A 485 -19.97 -11.52 -18.20
CA ASP A 485 -20.99 -10.51 -18.51
C ASP A 485 -21.78 -10.16 -17.25
N ILE A 486 -21.71 -8.91 -16.88
CA ILE A 486 -22.28 -8.42 -15.64
C ILE A 486 -23.72 -8.01 -15.79
N SER A 487 -24.11 -7.52 -16.96
CA SER A 487 -25.50 -7.19 -17.28
C SER A 487 -26.41 -8.43 -17.10
N ASN A 488 -25.80 -9.63 -17.15
CA ASN A 488 -26.44 -10.93 -16.98
C ASN A 488 -25.91 -11.70 -15.75
N TYR A 489 -25.83 -11.05 -14.59
CA TYR A 489 -25.48 -11.67 -13.29
C TYR A 489 -24.15 -12.44 -13.28
N GLY A 490 -23.16 -12.04 -14.11
CA GLY A 490 -21.87 -12.69 -14.20
C GLY A 490 -21.87 -13.97 -15.03
N SER A 491 -22.78 -14.08 -15.99
CA SER A 491 -22.75 -15.15 -16.98
C SER A 491 -21.45 -15.12 -17.79
N LEU A 492 -20.96 -16.28 -18.18
CA LEU A 492 -19.75 -16.39 -18.98
C LEU A 492 -20.08 -16.36 -20.46
N LYS A 493 -19.35 -15.52 -21.20
CA LYS A 493 -19.45 -15.39 -22.66
C LYS A 493 -18.12 -15.73 -23.33
N LEU A 494 -18.20 -16.29 -24.53
CA LEU A 494 -17.05 -16.52 -25.39
C LEU A 494 -16.48 -15.20 -25.91
N THR A 495 -15.16 -15.10 -26.01
CA THR A 495 -14.47 -13.95 -26.62
C THR A 495 -14.13 -14.24 -28.09
N ALA A 496 -13.55 -13.26 -28.78
CA ALA A 496 -13.03 -13.46 -30.13
C ALA A 496 -11.96 -14.59 -30.17
N LYS A 497 -11.17 -14.73 -29.09
CA LYS A 497 -10.12 -15.75 -28.95
C LYS A 497 -10.65 -17.18 -28.87
N SER A 498 -11.89 -17.36 -28.44
CA SER A 498 -12.51 -18.68 -28.23
C SER A 498 -13.75 -18.95 -29.09
N ARG A 499 -14.04 -18.09 -30.09
CA ARG A 499 -15.20 -18.28 -30.97
C ARG A 499 -15.14 -19.59 -31.74
N LYS A 500 -13.97 -19.99 -32.22
CA LYS A 500 -13.72 -21.30 -32.82
C LYS A 500 -13.11 -22.20 -31.76
N ILE A 501 -13.96 -22.95 -31.08
CA ILE A 501 -13.55 -23.81 -29.95
C ILE A 501 -12.59 -24.90 -30.42
N SER A 502 -12.74 -25.39 -31.67
CA SER A 502 -11.81 -26.36 -32.28
C SER A 502 -10.39 -25.87 -32.42
N ASP A 503 -10.19 -24.55 -32.54
CA ASP A 503 -8.86 -23.95 -32.74
C ASP A 503 -8.12 -23.73 -31.40
N VAL A 504 -8.77 -24.02 -30.26
CA VAL A 504 -8.18 -23.94 -28.91
C VAL A 504 -7.43 -25.26 -28.63
N THR A 505 -6.23 -25.39 -29.20
CA THR A 505 -5.42 -26.61 -29.15
C THR A 505 -4.26 -26.54 -28.19
N GLU A 506 -3.80 -25.34 -27.85
CA GLU A 506 -2.64 -25.13 -26.96
C GLU A 506 -3.06 -24.31 -25.73
N VAL A 507 -3.60 -24.99 -24.72
CA VAL A 507 -3.95 -24.36 -23.44
C VAL A 507 -3.28 -25.10 -22.32
N CYS A 508 -2.36 -24.43 -21.64
CA CYS A 508 -1.76 -24.92 -20.41
C CYS A 508 -2.44 -24.25 -19.21
N PHE A 509 -2.87 -25.04 -18.27
CA PHE A 509 -3.38 -24.59 -16.99
C PHE A 509 -2.35 -24.84 -15.88
N ARG A 510 -2.38 -23.99 -14.88
CA ARG A 510 -1.68 -24.28 -13.62
C ARG A 510 -2.51 -25.26 -12.78
N GLU A 511 -1.84 -26.05 -12.01
CA GLU A 511 -2.46 -26.84 -10.97
C GLU A 511 -2.63 -25.99 -9.71
N ASP A 512 -3.86 -25.90 -9.19
CA ASP A 512 -4.07 -25.21 -7.90
C ASP A 512 -3.44 -26.05 -6.80
N VAL A 513 -2.42 -25.51 -6.14
CA VAL A 513 -1.79 -26.18 -5.00
C VAL A 513 -2.75 -26.11 -3.81
N ASN A 514 -3.15 -27.24 -3.27
CA ASN A 514 -3.86 -27.32 -1.99
C ASN A 514 -2.89 -26.93 -0.87
N HIS A 515 -2.82 -25.65 -0.54
CA HIS A 515 -1.98 -25.13 0.55
C HIS A 515 -2.46 -25.50 1.96
N SER A 516 -3.46 -26.39 2.10
CA SER A 516 -3.94 -26.85 3.40
C SER A 516 -2.92 -27.70 4.17
N GLU A 517 -1.88 -28.24 3.54
CA GLU A 517 -1.01 -29.24 4.14
C GLU A 517 0.46 -28.84 4.37
N LYS A 518 0.93 -27.67 3.89
CA LYS A 518 2.36 -27.31 4.07
C LYS A 518 2.58 -25.84 4.47
N TYR A 519 2.11 -25.45 5.64
CA TYR A 519 2.75 -24.41 6.43
C TYR A 519 3.82 -25.01 7.37
N GLU A 520 4.45 -26.09 6.96
CA GLU A 520 5.62 -26.59 7.68
C GLU A 520 6.83 -25.72 7.36
N SER A 521 7.53 -25.37 8.41
CA SER A 521 8.74 -24.58 8.45
C SER A 521 9.83 -25.16 7.54
N ASN A 522 9.87 -24.83 6.27
CA ASN A 522 11.06 -25.04 5.48
C ASN A 522 12.06 -23.94 5.81
N LYS A 523 13.08 -24.28 6.57
CA LYS A 523 14.33 -23.52 6.67
C LYS A 523 14.77 -23.19 5.25
N VAL A 524 14.79 -21.90 4.93
CA VAL A 524 15.17 -21.37 3.63
C VAL A 524 16.63 -21.78 3.38
N SER A 525 16.85 -22.69 2.42
CA SER A 525 18.19 -22.99 1.94
C SER A 525 18.73 -21.77 1.16
N ASN A 526 19.90 -21.33 1.59
CA ASN A 526 20.64 -20.20 1.05
C ASN A 526 21.07 -20.42 -0.41
N SER A 527 20.46 -19.71 -1.35
CA SER A 527 21.11 -19.40 -2.63
C SER A 527 20.49 -18.15 -3.27
N GLY A 528 21.17 -17.00 -3.16
CA GLY A 528 20.76 -15.76 -3.81
C GLY A 528 21.45 -14.55 -3.20
N SER A 529 22.56 -14.17 -3.80
CA SER A 529 23.58 -13.24 -3.33
C SER A 529 23.22 -11.75 -3.36
N GLN A 530 23.84 -11.00 -2.49
CA GLN A 530 24.09 -9.55 -2.33
C GLN A 530 22.97 -8.63 -1.79
N ALA A 531 21.68 -8.84 -2.06
CA ALA A 531 20.64 -8.00 -1.45
C ALA A 531 20.17 -8.48 -0.06
N ARG A 532 20.62 -9.67 0.35
CA ARG A 532 20.37 -10.27 1.67
C ARG A 532 21.19 -9.62 2.78
N ILE A 533 22.37 -9.08 2.49
CA ILE A 533 23.38 -8.71 3.48
C ILE A 533 22.91 -7.59 4.43
N THR A 534 22.23 -6.55 3.94
CA THR A 534 21.80 -5.42 4.79
C THR A 534 20.57 -5.68 5.65
N ASN A 535 19.67 -6.60 5.23
CA ASN A 535 18.46 -6.91 6.00
C ASN A 535 18.66 -8.14 6.92
N GLU A 536 19.57 -9.05 6.58
CA GLU A 536 19.95 -10.17 7.46
C GLU A 536 20.74 -9.66 8.67
N SER A 537 21.71 -8.76 8.48
CA SER A 537 22.47 -8.17 9.60
C SER A 537 21.55 -7.44 10.59
N PHE A 538 20.63 -6.62 10.08
CA PHE A 538 19.69 -5.92 10.98
C PHE A 538 18.74 -6.89 11.69
N ARG A 539 18.30 -7.96 11.03
CA ARG A 539 17.47 -8.98 11.66
C ARG A 539 18.23 -9.69 12.79
N GLU A 540 19.46 -10.07 12.53
CA GLU A 540 20.34 -10.67 13.54
C GLU A 540 20.61 -9.72 14.71
N GLU A 541 20.91 -8.46 14.43
CA GLU A 541 21.08 -7.42 15.44
C GLU A 541 19.82 -7.22 16.31
N LEU A 542 18.63 -7.24 15.69
CA LEU A 542 17.36 -7.11 16.40
C LEU A 542 17.04 -8.34 17.25
N GLU A 543 17.28 -9.55 16.74
CA GLU A 543 17.07 -10.79 17.51
C GLU A 543 18.03 -10.84 18.69
N LEU A 544 19.30 -10.49 18.50
CA LEU A 544 20.28 -10.39 19.60
C LEU A 544 19.87 -9.35 20.64
N ALA A 545 19.37 -8.20 20.23
CA ALA A 545 18.89 -7.17 21.14
C ALA A 545 17.67 -7.64 21.94
N LYS A 546 16.73 -8.37 21.31
CA LYS A 546 15.53 -8.89 21.97
C LYS A 546 15.83 -9.94 23.05
N GLU A 547 16.95 -10.64 22.97
CA GLU A 547 17.37 -11.62 23.98
C GLU A 547 17.94 -10.95 25.24
N GLN A 548 18.24 -9.65 25.20
CA GLN A 548 18.81 -8.91 26.33
C GLN A 548 17.70 -8.29 27.21
N PRO A 549 17.81 -8.36 28.55
CA PRO A 549 16.84 -7.74 29.46
C PRO A 549 16.66 -6.24 29.25
N LEU A 550 17.72 -5.55 28.80
CA LEU A 550 17.70 -4.13 28.48
C LEU A 550 16.71 -3.76 27.39
N TRP A 551 16.44 -4.67 26.44
CA TRP A 551 15.45 -4.47 25.40
C TRP A 551 14.04 -4.22 25.97
N ASP A 552 13.61 -5.05 26.90
CA ASP A 552 12.26 -4.92 27.49
C ASP A 552 12.15 -3.65 28.34
N ILE A 553 13.22 -3.29 29.06
CA ILE A 553 13.29 -2.06 29.86
C ILE A 553 13.15 -0.82 28.97
N LEU A 554 13.89 -0.77 27.87
CA LEU A 554 13.84 0.34 26.92
C LEU A 554 12.49 0.42 26.17
N ARG A 555 11.88 -0.71 25.83
CA ARG A 555 10.54 -0.73 25.25
C ARG A 555 9.49 -0.23 26.24
N GLU A 556 9.55 -0.65 27.48
CA GLU A 556 8.62 -0.17 28.52
C GLU A 556 8.78 1.33 28.76
N TRP A 557 10.01 1.83 28.84
CA TRP A 557 10.30 3.26 28.96
C TRP A 557 9.77 4.03 27.73
N ARG A 558 10.02 3.55 26.51
CA ARG A 558 9.51 4.15 25.25
C ARG A 558 8.00 4.21 25.25
N SER A 559 7.32 3.12 25.64
CA SER A 559 5.86 3.04 25.72
C SER A 559 5.30 4.05 26.74
N LYS A 560 5.89 4.15 27.91
CA LYS A 560 5.50 5.15 28.92
C LYS A 560 5.70 6.59 28.43
N THR A 561 6.81 6.85 27.77
CA THR A 561 7.13 8.18 27.21
C THR A 561 6.18 8.56 26.08
N ALA A 562 5.89 7.63 25.17
CA ALA A 562 4.93 7.80 24.07
C ALA A 562 3.52 8.11 24.57
N LYS A 563 3.05 7.38 25.60
CA LYS A 563 1.73 7.62 26.24
C LYS A 563 1.65 9.01 26.89
N LYS A 564 2.73 9.48 27.55
CA LYS A 564 2.75 10.83 28.14
C LYS A 564 2.65 11.94 27.11
N SER A 565 3.17 11.70 25.91
CA SER A 565 3.20 12.68 24.81
C SER A 565 2.04 12.52 23.81
N ASP A 566 1.10 11.59 24.05
CA ASP A 566 0.01 11.18 23.13
C ASP A 566 0.53 10.90 21.69
N MET A 567 1.67 10.19 21.59
CA MET A 567 2.33 9.87 20.32
C MET A 567 2.57 8.37 20.18
N PRO A 568 2.62 7.85 18.92
CA PRO A 568 3.04 6.48 18.68
C PRO A 568 4.47 6.22 19.16
N ALA A 569 4.73 5.04 19.73
CA ALA A 569 6.03 4.67 20.27
C ALA A 569 7.18 4.76 19.25
N PHE A 570 6.92 4.43 17.98
CA PHE A 570 7.90 4.52 16.91
C PHE A 570 8.33 5.96 16.56
N VAL A 571 7.54 6.98 16.93
CA VAL A 571 7.92 8.40 16.77
C VAL A 571 9.01 8.78 17.77
N ILE A 572 8.95 8.24 18.99
CA ILE A 572 10.01 8.40 19.98
C ILE A 572 11.30 7.76 19.43
N PHE A 573 11.30 6.43 19.24
CA PHE A 573 12.39 5.70 18.59
C PHE A 573 11.85 4.49 17.83
N HIS A 574 12.40 4.25 16.64
CA HIS A 574 12.17 3.00 15.90
C HIS A 574 12.83 1.82 16.62
N ASP A 575 12.32 0.60 16.40
CA ASP A 575 12.93 -0.62 16.94
C ASP A 575 14.40 -0.77 16.53
N ARG A 576 14.76 -0.29 15.33
CA ARG A 576 16.15 -0.27 14.86
C ARG A 576 17.04 0.59 15.77
N THR A 577 16.57 1.78 16.16
CA THR A 577 17.28 2.67 17.07
C THR A 577 17.45 2.04 18.46
N LEU A 578 16.36 1.40 18.98
CA LEU A 578 16.45 0.69 20.26
C LEU A 578 17.40 -0.50 20.21
N ALA A 579 17.37 -1.30 19.14
CA ALA A 579 18.30 -2.42 18.98
C ALA A 579 19.76 -1.96 18.93
N GLU A 580 20.01 -0.84 18.23
CA GLU A 580 21.36 -0.26 18.18
C GLU A 580 21.82 0.26 19.55
N ILE A 581 20.91 0.87 20.34
CA ILE A 581 21.21 1.28 21.73
C ILE A 581 21.54 0.06 22.60
N VAL A 582 20.74 -1.02 22.52
CA VAL A 582 20.94 -2.25 23.28
C VAL A 582 22.29 -2.91 22.94
N ASN A 583 22.62 -2.99 21.66
CA ASN A 583 23.82 -3.67 21.20
C ASN A 583 25.11 -2.86 21.41
N LYS A 584 25.03 -1.52 21.41
CA LYS A 584 26.21 -0.64 21.59
C LYS A 584 26.41 -0.18 23.02
N GLU A 585 25.38 -0.20 23.86
CA GLU A 585 25.39 0.26 25.26
C GLU A 585 26.10 1.60 25.44
N PRO A 586 25.65 2.69 24.77
CA PRO A 586 26.35 3.98 24.83
C PRO A 586 26.41 4.53 26.27
N LYS A 587 27.57 5.05 26.68
CA LYS A 587 27.83 5.53 28.05
C LYS A 587 27.87 7.06 28.15
N SER A 588 27.79 7.76 27.03
CA SER A 588 27.85 9.22 26.98
C SER A 588 26.83 9.78 25.98
N LEU A 589 26.48 11.07 26.13
CA LEU A 589 25.64 11.78 25.15
C LEU A 589 26.28 11.82 23.76
N SER A 590 27.63 11.85 23.69
CA SER A 590 28.35 11.79 22.41
C SER A 590 28.13 10.48 21.71
N GLU A 591 28.24 9.36 22.42
CA GLU A 591 27.98 8.01 21.86
C GLU A 591 26.50 7.80 21.47
N LEU A 592 25.57 8.37 22.27
CA LEU A 592 24.15 8.37 21.91
C LEU A 592 23.89 9.14 20.62
N ASN A 593 24.59 10.22 20.34
CA ASN A 593 24.47 11.02 19.12
C ASN A 593 24.96 10.28 17.86
N GLU A 594 25.73 9.22 18.01
CA GLU A 594 26.18 8.35 16.91
C GLU A 594 25.16 7.25 16.57
N ILE A 595 24.12 7.08 17.39
CA ILE A 595 23.06 6.10 17.15
C ILE A 595 22.09 6.61 16.07
N SER A 596 21.83 5.78 15.08
CA SER A 596 20.92 6.11 13.96
C SER A 596 19.50 6.41 14.45
N GLY A 597 18.97 7.56 14.06
CA GLY A 597 17.62 8.02 14.46
C GLY A 597 17.58 8.84 15.76
N ILE A 598 18.75 9.18 16.32
CA ILE A 598 18.90 10.13 17.44
C ILE A 598 19.49 11.42 16.91
N GLY A 599 18.63 12.38 16.55
CA GLY A 599 19.05 13.74 16.23
C GLY A 599 19.13 14.62 17.48
N GLN A 600 19.63 15.85 17.31
CA GLN A 600 19.90 16.79 18.39
C GLN A 600 18.71 16.99 19.36
N ASN A 601 17.51 17.19 18.83
CA ASN A 601 16.32 17.40 19.66
C ASN A 601 15.95 16.17 20.51
N LYS A 602 16.05 14.97 19.94
CA LYS A 602 15.81 13.72 20.68
C LYS A 602 16.88 13.46 21.73
N LEU A 603 18.12 13.83 21.44
CA LEU A 603 19.22 13.74 22.40
C LEU A 603 18.97 14.67 23.61
N GLU A 604 18.51 15.90 23.37
CA GLU A 604 18.16 16.85 24.42
C GLU A 604 16.96 16.39 25.27
N LEU A 605 15.93 15.85 24.63
CA LEU A 605 14.71 15.38 25.30
C LEU A 605 14.91 14.10 26.10
N TYR A 606 15.68 13.15 25.58
CA TYR A 606 15.72 11.77 26.08
C TYR A 606 17.12 11.28 26.52
N GLY A 607 18.19 11.94 26.09
CA GLY A 607 19.58 11.47 26.30
C GLY A 607 19.92 11.19 27.76
N ALA A 608 19.57 12.12 28.65
CA ALA A 608 19.82 11.94 30.08
C ALA A 608 19.04 10.75 30.69
N GLN A 609 17.79 10.56 30.27
CA GLN A 609 16.96 9.45 30.74
C GLN A 609 17.49 8.10 30.22
N LEU A 610 17.91 8.05 28.96
CA LEU A 610 18.50 6.84 28.38
C LEU A 610 19.77 6.45 29.09
N LEU A 611 20.68 7.39 29.34
CA LEU A 611 21.92 7.12 30.09
C LEU A 611 21.66 6.65 31.54
N THR A 612 20.58 7.14 32.18
CA THR A 612 20.18 6.63 33.51
C THR A 612 19.66 5.18 33.45
N ILE A 613 19.10 4.74 32.35
CA ILE A 613 18.64 3.35 32.15
C ILE A 613 19.80 2.43 31.80
N LEU A 614 20.81 2.96 31.09
CA LEU A 614 21.97 2.20 30.60
C LEU A 614 23.07 2.03 31.65
N ASN A 615 23.14 2.90 32.66
CA ASN A 615 24.04 2.83 33.82
C ASN A 615 23.36 2.15 35.01
#